data_725d09398e526cd69bcb49a04b5dffd9
#
_entry.id   725d09398e526cd69bcb49a04b5dffd9
#
_cell.length_a   1.000
_cell.length_b   1.000
_cell.length_c   1.000
_cell.angle_alpha   90.00
_cell.angle_beta   90.00
_cell.angle_gamma   90.00
#
_symmetry.space_group_name_H-M   'P 1'
#
loop_
_entity.id
_entity.type
_entity.pdbx_description
1 polymer ?
#
loop_
_entity_poly.entity_id
_entity_poly.type
_entity_poly.pdbx_seq_one_letter_code
_entity_poly.pdbx_strand_id
1 'polypeptide(L)'
;MPTGGLISINHVNHRKLKKTLNEKRWCGITNRHDFTYDVKQVGWNYYMNEFSAGLGLIQLKKLDKLNQIRRNIAKRYYNEIELEQKMPYVAGSSYHFYWIITRNRDEIMQRLKQNGIETGIHYKPIHKMSMYNAKNKLPVTENVGKKIISLPTHPNLSEKDVTRIISLVNKFIRMN
;
A
#
# COMPACT_ATOMS: atom_id res chain seq x y z
N MET A 1 -12.31 -7.80 -5.75
CA MET A 1 -11.71 -8.24 -4.48
C MET A 1 -12.45 -7.56 -3.34
N PRO A 2 -12.96 -8.26 -2.32
CA PRO A 2 -13.65 -7.59 -1.22
C PRO A 2 -12.67 -6.68 -0.49
N THR A 3 -13.08 -5.45 -0.27
CA THR A 3 -12.32 -4.43 0.46
C THR A 3 -13.02 -4.12 1.76
N GLY A 4 -12.26 -3.77 2.75
CA GLY A 4 -12.78 -3.38 4.04
C GLY A 4 -11.76 -2.58 4.82
N GLY A 5 -12.17 -2.01 5.94
CA GLY A 5 -11.30 -1.24 6.80
C GLY A 5 -11.80 -1.22 8.23
N LEU A 6 -10.93 -0.76 9.12
CA LEU A 6 -11.22 -0.61 10.55
C LEU A 6 -10.78 0.78 10.98
N ILE A 7 -11.63 1.45 11.75
CA ILE A 7 -11.29 2.72 12.38
C ILE A 7 -11.15 2.49 13.89
N SER A 8 -9.95 2.70 14.42
CA SER A 8 -9.70 2.73 15.84
C SER A 8 -9.82 4.15 16.36
N ILE A 9 -10.59 4.35 17.46
CA ILE A 9 -10.87 5.66 18.02
C ILE A 9 -10.22 5.75 19.41
N ASN A 10 -9.13 6.50 19.49
CA ASN A 10 -8.48 6.87 20.75
C ASN A 10 -8.67 8.36 21.01
N HIS A 11 -9.81 8.76 21.58
CA HIS A 11 -10.17 10.16 21.82
C HIS A 11 -11.12 10.29 23.01
N VAL A 12 -11.06 11.41 23.74
CA VAL A 12 -11.93 11.68 24.90
C VAL A 12 -13.43 11.60 24.54
N ASN A 13 -13.79 12.01 23.33
CA ASN A 13 -15.17 11.97 22.82
C ASN A 13 -15.46 10.70 21.99
N HIS A 14 -14.78 9.58 22.27
CA HIS A 14 -14.87 8.36 21.46
C HIS A 14 -16.31 7.85 21.26
N ARG A 15 -17.18 7.97 22.28
CA ARG A 15 -18.59 7.55 22.17
C ARG A 15 -19.37 8.36 21.14
N LYS A 16 -19.20 9.69 21.14
CA LYS A 16 -19.84 10.59 20.17
C LYS A 16 -19.31 10.32 18.76
N LEU A 17 -17.98 10.18 18.60
CA LEU A 17 -17.35 9.86 17.33
C LEU A 17 -17.82 8.52 16.78
N LYS A 18 -17.87 7.48 17.61
CA LYS A 18 -18.39 6.15 17.22
C LYS A 18 -19.83 6.25 16.69
N LYS A 19 -20.71 6.99 17.41
CA LYS A 19 -22.09 7.20 16.95
C LYS A 19 -22.13 7.87 15.56
N THR A 20 -21.44 8.99 15.42
CA THR A 20 -21.37 9.73 14.15
C THR A 20 -20.81 8.88 12.99
N LEU A 21 -19.76 8.12 13.23
CA LEU A 21 -19.16 7.24 12.22
C LEU A 21 -20.09 6.09 11.83
N ASN A 22 -20.82 5.51 12.78
CA ASN A 22 -21.82 4.48 12.51
C ASN A 22 -22.96 5.01 11.65
N GLU A 23 -23.48 6.21 11.95
CA GLU A 23 -24.51 6.87 11.16
C GLU A 23 -24.00 7.15 9.73
N LYS A 24 -22.81 7.73 9.60
CA LYS A 24 -22.18 8.00 8.28
C LYS A 24 -21.88 6.75 7.47
N ARG A 25 -21.52 5.65 8.13
CA ARG A 25 -21.28 4.36 7.47
C ARG A 25 -22.56 3.78 6.87
N TRP A 26 -23.72 4.11 7.42
CA TRP A 26 -25.00 3.64 6.96
C TRP A 26 -25.92 4.79 6.57
N CYS A 27 -25.67 5.38 5.40
CA CYS A 27 -26.51 6.34 4.73
C CYS A 27 -26.91 7.58 5.54
N GLY A 28 -26.24 7.89 6.66
CA GLY A 28 -26.61 8.98 7.57
C GLY A 28 -27.80 8.68 8.47
N ILE A 29 -28.28 7.42 8.47
CA ILE A 29 -29.46 7.01 9.25
C ILE A 29 -29.17 7.12 10.74
N THR A 30 -30.09 7.77 11.45
CA THR A 30 -30.07 7.97 12.89
C THR A 30 -31.45 7.70 13.49
N ASN A 31 -31.52 7.54 14.81
CA ASN A 31 -32.77 7.38 15.57
C ASN A 31 -33.70 6.30 14.98
N ARG A 32 -33.14 5.19 14.57
CA ARG A 32 -33.92 4.07 14.05
C ARG A 32 -34.63 3.33 15.18
N HIS A 33 -35.96 3.36 15.15
CA HIS A 33 -36.83 2.61 16.04
C HIS A 33 -37.91 1.93 15.18
N ASP A 34 -37.99 0.62 15.26
CA ASP A 34 -38.93 -0.21 14.51
C ASP A 34 -38.99 0.17 13.01
N PHE A 35 -40.06 0.83 12.59
CA PHE A 35 -40.33 1.23 11.19
C PHE A 35 -39.96 2.70 10.89
N THR A 36 -39.46 3.44 11.88
CA THR A 36 -39.12 4.87 11.73
C THR A 36 -37.62 5.10 11.83
N TYR A 37 -37.13 6.08 11.10
CA TYR A 37 -35.76 6.56 11.15
C TYR A 37 -35.68 8.00 10.67
N ASP A 38 -34.55 8.65 10.91
CA ASP A 38 -34.28 10.00 10.44
C ASP A 38 -32.88 10.04 9.77
N VAL A 39 -32.67 11.02 8.89
CA VAL A 39 -31.38 11.26 8.22
C VAL A 39 -30.97 12.70 8.47
N LYS A 40 -30.00 12.93 9.34
CA LYS A 40 -29.54 14.26 9.77
C LYS A 40 -28.24 14.73 9.10
N GLN A 41 -27.54 13.84 8.42
CA GLN A 41 -26.28 14.14 7.77
C GLN A 41 -26.07 13.25 6.54
N VAL A 42 -25.21 13.69 5.63
CA VAL A 42 -24.81 12.86 4.48
C VAL A 42 -23.99 11.66 4.98
N GLY A 43 -24.39 10.49 4.55
CA GLY A 43 -23.69 9.24 4.80
C GLY A 43 -23.66 8.36 3.56
N TRP A 44 -22.80 7.35 3.56
CA TRP A 44 -22.62 6.43 2.45
C TRP A 44 -22.93 5.01 2.89
N ASN A 45 -23.25 4.13 1.96
CA ASN A 45 -23.41 2.72 2.26
C ASN A 45 -22.03 2.04 2.30
N TYR A 46 -21.33 2.16 3.43
CA TYR A 46 -20.06 1.50 3.71
C TYR A 46 -20.24 0.27 4.61
N TYR A 47 -21.42 -0.33 4.58
CA TYR A 47 -21.69 -1.51 5.38
C TYR A 47 -20.93 -2.70 4.80
N MET A 48 -20.15 -3.38 5.64
CA MET A 48 -19.43 -4.59 5.23
C MET A 48 -20.40 -5.76 5.21
N ASN A 49 -20.52 -6.44 4.07
CA ASN A 49 -21.32 -7.64 3.98
C ASN A 49 -20.65 -8.82 4.69
N GLU A 50 -21.44 -9.83 5.07
CA GLU A 50 -20.99 -10.97 5.87
C GLU A 50 -19.89 -11.80 5.18
N PHE A 51 -19.94 -11.93 3.85
CA PHE A 51 -18.91 -12.62 3.08
C PHE A 51 -17.55 -11.90 3.18
N SER A 52 -17.54 -10.58 3.03
CA SER A 52 -16.33 -9.78 3.19
C SER A 52 -15.80 -9.81 4.61
N ALA A 53 -16.70 -9.80 5.61
CA ALA A 53 -16.33 -9.89 7.02
C ALA A 53 -15.71 -11.25 7.36
N GLY A 54 -16.31 -12.35 6.90
CA GLY A 54 -15.79 -13.71 7.10
C GLY A 54 -14.41 -13.89 6.47
N LEU A 55 -14.21 -13.41 5.23
CA LEU A 55 -12.92 -13.44 4.56
C LEU A 55 -11.88 -12.58 5.31
N GLY A 56 -12.30 -11.40 5.77
CA GLY A 56 -11.46 -10.49 6.57
C GLY A 56 -10.93 -11.12 7.85
N LEU A 57 -11.76 -11.84 8.57
CA LEU A 57 -11.37 -12.57 9.78
C LEU A 57 -10.30 -13.64 9.50
N ILE A 58 -10.45 -14.38 8.38
CA ILE A 58 -9.46 -15.38 7.96
C ILE A 58 -8.12 -14.71 7.59
N GLN A 59 -8.17 -13.59 6.87
CA GLN A 59 -6.97 -12.84 6.49
C GLN A 59 -6.26 -12.24 7.71
N LEU A 60 -7.00 -11.74 8.68
CA LEU A 60 -6.45 -11.20 9.92
C LEU A 60 -5.67 -12.27 10.72
N LYS A 61 -6.19 -13.51 10.80
CA LYS A 61 -5.48 -14.62 11.43
C LYS A 61 -4.14 -14.97 10.75
N LYS A 62 -3.99 -14.65 9.46
CA LYS A 62 -2.76 -14.90 8.69
C LYS A 62 -1.78 -13.71 8.70
N LEU A 63 -2.20 -12.54 9.18
CA LEU A 63 -1.50 -11.27 8.99
C LEU A 63 -0.05 -11.30 9.47
N ASP A 64 0.19 -11.80 10.68
CA ASP A 64 1.54 -11.82 11.27
C ASP A 64 2.49 -12.70 10.48
N LYS A 65 2.03 -13.88 10.05
CA LYS A 65 2.81 -14.78 9.19
C LYS A 65 3.13 -14.13 7.84
N LEU A 66 2.13 -13.50 7.21
CA LEU A 66 2.32 -12.84 5.92
C LEU A 66 3.27 -11.63 6.03
N ASN A 67 3.17 -10.85 7.10
CA ASN A 67 4.07 -9.74 7.34
C ASN A 67 5.50 -10.22 7.66
N GLN A 68 5.66 -11.35 8.33
CA GLN A 68 6.98 -11.94 8.58
C GLN A 68 7.67 -12.33 7.26
N ILE A 69 6.94 -12.94 6.32
CA ILE A 69 7.47 -13.26 4.99
C ILE A 69 7.92 -11.99 4.26
N ARG A 70 7.09 -10.93 4.26
CA ARG A 70 7.46 -9.65 3.64
C ARG A 70 8.69 -9.01 4.30
N ARG A 71 8.80 -9.07 5.62
CA ARG A 71 9.99 -8.59 6.34
C ARG A 71 11.26 -9.35 5.94
N ASN A 72 11.17 -10.67 5.77
CA ASN A 72 12.31 -11.47 5.33
C ASN A 72 12.75 -11.09 3.91
N ILE A 73 11.80 -10.92 2.98
CA ILE A 73 12.08 -10.44 1.62
C ILE A 73 12.74 -9.05 1.67
N ALA A 74 12.16 -8.12 2.42
CA ALA A 74 12.69 -6.76 2.55
C ALA A 74 14.10 -6.73 3.17
N LYS A 75 14.38 -7.60 4.14
CA LYS A 75 15.71 -7.76 4.73
C LYS A 75 16.73 -8.23 3.71
N ARG A 76 16.36 -9.19 2.86
CA ARG A 76 17.22 -9.63 1.75
C ARG A 76 17.46 -8.51 0.74
N TYR A 77 16.43 -7.82 0.33
CA TYR A 77 16.58 -6.67 -0.59
C TYR A 77 17.48 -5.58 0.00
N TYR A 78 17.32 -5.27 1.29
CA TYR A 78 18.16 -4.30 1.96
C TYR A 78 19.63 -4.70 1.99
N ASN A 79 19.93 -5.98 2.28
CA ASN A 79 21.30 -6.47 2.40
C ASN A 79 21.97 -6.75 1.05
N GLU A 80 21.21 -7.24 0.05
CA GLU A 80 21.77 -7.84 -1.15
C GLU A 80 21.63 -6.95 -2.41
N ILE A 81 20.74 -5.92 -2.42
CA ILE A 81 20.68 -4.97 -3.53
C ILE A 81 21.76 -3.91 -3.37
N GLU A 82 22.57 -3.72 -4.43
CA GLU A 82 23.73 -2.85 -4.46
C GLU A 82 23.37 -1.41 -4.85
N LEU A 83 22.40 -0.83 -4.16
CA LEU A 83 22.01 0.57 -4.28
C LEU A 83 22.11 1.25 -2.93
N GLU A 84 22.61 2.47 -2.93
CA GLU A 84 22.60 3.32 -1.73
C GLU A 84 21.18 3.79 -1.41
N GLN A 85 20.46 4.28 -2.41
CA GLN A 85 19.11 4.81 -2.25
C GLN A 85 18.06 3.71 -2.41
N LYS A 86 17.76 3.04 -1.32
CA LYS A 86 16.73 1.99 -1.21
C LYS A 86 16.00 2.09 0.12
N MET A 87 14.85 1.43 0.20
CA MET A 87 14.03 1.43 1.42
C MET A 87 14.83 0.87 2.61
N PRO A 88 14.94 1.61 3.72
CA PRO A 88 15.66 1.16 4.89
C PRO A 88 14.94 -0.03 5.54
N TYR A 89 15.71 -0.92 6.20
CA TYR A 89 15.12 -2.00 6.95
C TYR A 89 14.68 -1.52 8.34
N VAL A 90 13.39 -1.66 8.63
CA VAL A 90 12.76 -1.35 9.92
C VAL A 90 11.96 -2.56 10.38
N ALA A 91 12.32 -3.17 11.51
CA ALA A 91 11.75 -4.42 12.00
C ALA A 91 10.22 -4.38 12.20
N GLY A 92 9.65 -3.23 12.57
CA GLY A 92 8.20 -3.04 12.78
C GLY A 92 7.39 -2.80 11.50
N SER A 93 8.03 -2.65 10.34
CA SER A 93 7.33 -2.40 9.07
C SER A 93 6.67 -3.67 8.52
N SER A 94 5.52 -3.51 7.85
CA SER A 94 4.83 -4.60 7.15
C SER A 94 5.31 -4.82 5.71
N TYR A 95 6.08 -3.88 5.15
CA TYR A 95 6.65 -3.94 3.80
C TYR A 95 5.65 -4.40 2.74
N HIS A 96 4.51 -3.72 2.62
CA HIS A 96 3.54 -4.04 1.58
C HIS A 96 4.06 -3.72 0.16
N PHE A 97 5.08 -2.86 0.06
CA PHE A 97 5.97 -2.70 -1.11
C PHE A 97 7.41 -2.42 -0.62
N TYR A 98 8.39 -2.59 -1.51
CA TYR A 98 9.78 -2.23 -1.29
C TYR A 98 10.27 -1.35 -2.44
N TRP A 99 10.79 -0.17 -2.13
CA TRP A 99 11.23 0.77 -3.17
C TRP A 99 12.75 0.86 -3.26
N ILE A 100 13.20 1.14 -4.49
CA ILE A 100 14.56 1.56 -4.83
C ILE A 100 14.49 2.84 -5.66
N ILE A 101 15.58 3.62 -5.66
CA ILE A 101 15.71 4.85 -6.47
C ILE A 101 16.87 4.67 -7.43
N THR A 102 16.62 4.87 -8.72
CA THR A 102 17.62 4.72 -9.79
C THR A 102 17.48 5.82 -10.84
N ARG A 103 18.58 6.20 -11.47
CA ARG A 103 18.56 7.26 -12.51
C ARG A 103 17.77 6.85 -13.74
N ASN A 104 17.96 5.62 -14.20
CA ASN A 104 17.39 5.09 -15.45
C ASN A 104 16.18 4.17 -15.18
N ARG A 105 15.23 4.69 -14.37
CA ARG A 105 14.05 3.93 -13.90
C ARG A 105 13.32 3.18 -15.02
N ASP A 106 12.95 3.90 -16.08
CA ASP A 106 12.07 3.33 -17.12
C ASP A 106 12.76 2.21 -17.89
N GLU A 107 14.06 2.34 -18.15
CA GLU A 107 14.87 1.30 -18.79
C GLU A 107 15.00 0.06 -17.88
N ILE A 108 15.30 0.25 -16.59
CA ILE A 108 15.41 -0.86 -15.65
C ILE A 108 14.07 -1.57 -15.50
N MET A 109 12.96 -0.85 -15.40
CA MET A 109 11.61 -1.44 -15.34
C MET A 109 11.30 -2.25 -16.61
N GLN A 110 11.66 -1.74 -17.80
CA GLN A 110 11.45 -2.45 -19.05
C GLN A 110 12.28 -3.75 -19.11
N ARG A 111 13.55 -3.69 -18.74
CA ARG A 111 14.44 -4.86 -18.69
C ARG A 111 13.95 -5.91 -17.68
N LEU A 112 13.50 -5.49 -16.50
CA LEU A 112 12.90 -6.38 -15.51
C LEU A 112 11.63 -7.05 -16.06
N LYS A 113 10.75 -6.30 -16.72
CA LYS A 113 9.54 -6.82 -17.36
C LYS A 113 9.85 -7.85 -18.45
N GLN A 114 10.85 -7.59 -19.31
CA GLN A 114 11.32 -8.55 -20.33
C GLN A 114 11.84 -9.86 -19.73
N ASN A 115 12.27 -9.81 -18.46
CA ASN A 115 12.68 -10.98 -17.68
C ASN A 115 11.57 -11.51 -16.76
N GLY A 116 10.30 -11.16 -17.00
CA GLY A 116 9.14 -11.67 -16.27
C GLY A 116 9.01 -11.12 -14.84
N ILE A 117 9.65 -9.99 -14.51
CA ILE A 117 9.53 -9.32 -13.22
C ILE A 117 8.71 -8.04 -13.40
N GLU A 118 7.48 -8.04 -12.90
CA GLU A 118 6.65 -6.84 -12.87
C GLU A 118 7.04 -5.93 -11.70
N THR A 119 7.16 -4.64 -11.99
CA THR A 119 7.51 -3.60 -11.03
C THR A 119 6.46 -2.50 -11.06
N GLY A 120 6.41 -1.68 -10.02
CA GLY A 120 5.43 -0.59 -9.90
C GLY A 120 6.07 0.76 -9.61
N ILE A 121 5.24 1.80 -9.64
CA ILE A 121 5.61 3.17 -9.23
C ILE A 121 4.65 3.59 -8.11
N HIS A 122 5.13 3.63 -6.88
CA HIS A 122 4.35 4.05 -5.72
C HIS A 122 4.95 5.32 -5.09
N TYR A 123 4.47 6.54 -5.48
CA TYR A 123 3.41 6.76 -6.48
C TYR A 123 3.78 7.90 -7.41
N LYS A 124 3.02 8.10 -8.53
CA LYS A 124 3.12 9.32 -9.31
C LYS A 124 2.78 10.52 -8.39
N PRO A 125 3.57 11.61 -8.40
CA PRO A 125 3.27 12.79 -7.60
C PRO A 125 1.86 13.32 -7.85
N ILE A 126 1.06 13.45 -6.78
CA ILE A 126 -0.37 13.75 -6.88
C ILE A 126 -0.65 15.09 -7.57
N HIS A 127 0.21 16.10 -7.32
CA HIS A 127 0.08 17.43 -7.95
C HIS A 127 0.32 17.41 -9.47
N LYS A 128 0.88 16.31 -10.02
CA LYS A 128 1.04 16.08 -11.46
C LYS A 128 -0.10 15.28 -12.09
N MET A 129 -1.11 14.93 -11.32
CA MET A 129 -2.29 14.26 -11.86
C MET A 129 -3.26 15.32 -12.40
N SER A 130 -3.86 15.06 -13.59
CA SER A 130 -4.70 16.01 -14.29
C SER A 130 -5.87 16.54 -13.46
N MET A 131 -6.45 15.69 -12.60
CA MET A 131 -7.54 16.08 -11.71
C MET A 131 -7.15 17.22 -10.74
N TYR A 132 -5.91 17.20 -10.23
CA TYR A 132 -5.47 18.21 -9.27
C TYR A 132 -4.87 19.43 -9.96
N ASN A 133 -4.25 19.25 -11.13
CA ASN A 133 -3.67 20.31 -11.98
C ASN A 133 -2.99 21.45 -11.19
N ALA A 134 -2.25 21.09 -10.15
CA ALA A 134 -1.66 22.04 -9.24
C ALA A 134 -0.43 22.72 -9.89
N LYS A 135 -0.40 24.06 -9.82
CA LYS A 135 0.69 24.87 -10.36
C LYS A 135 1.97 24.82 -9.50
N ASN A 136 1.88 24.25 -8.30
CA ASN A 136 2.99 24.18 -7.35
C ASN A 136 4.11 23.28 -7.88
N LYS A 137 5.35 23.78 -7.76
CA LYS A 137 6.56 22.99 -8.03
C LYS A 137 7.03 22.33 -6.75
N LEU A 138 7.17 21.01 -6.77
CA LEU A 138 7.70 20.22 -5.65
C LEU A 138 8.93 19.44 -6.12
N PRO A 139 10.11 20.11 -6.22
CA PRO A 139 11.27 19.56 -6.94
C PRO A 139 11.76 18.24 -6.35
N VAL A 140 11.77 18.08 -5.03
CA VAL A 140 12.17 16.83 -4.38
C VAL A 140 11.20 15.70 -4.72
N THR A 141 9.89 15.92 -4.56
CA THR A 141 8.85 14.93 -4.88
C THR A 141 8.88 14.55 -6.36
N GLU A 142 9.06 15.53 -7.24
CA GLU A 142 9.13 15.31 -8.68
C GLU A 142 10.37 14.51 -9.08
N ASN A 143 11.52 14.80 -8.47
CA ASN A 143 12.77 14.08 -8.71
C ASN A 143 12.64 12.61 -8.24
N VAL A 144 12.13 12.38 -7.03
CA VAL A 144 11.90 11.03 -6.51
C VAL A 144 10.87 10.30 -7.38
N GLY A 145 9.77 10.94 -7.74
CA GLY A 145 8.71 10.36 -8.57
C GLY A 145 9.18 9.91 -9.96
N LYS A 146 10.27 10.50 -10.50
CA LYS A 146 10.90 10.08 -11.75
C LYS A 146 11.82 8.87 -11.61
N LYS A 147 12.27 8.56 -10.40
CA LYS A 147 13.35 7.60 -10.13
C LYS A 147 12.92 6.37 -9.33
N ILE A 148 11.78 6.43 -8.67
CA ILE A 148 11.32 5.37 -7.77
C ILE A 148 10.79 4.17 -8.54
N ILE A 149 11.22 2.97 -8.12
CA ILE A 149 10.71 1.67 -8.55
C ILE A 149 10.27 0.90 -7.32
N SER A 150 9.12 0.26 -7.37
CA SER A 150 8.70 -0.69 -6.34
C SER A 150 8.88 -2.10 -6.82
N LEU A 151 9.63 -2.88 -6.06
CA LEU A 151 9.91 -4.29 -6.31
C LEU A 151 8.82 -5.19 -5.72
N PRO A 152 8.60 -6.39 -6.28
CA PRO A 152 7.66 -7.36 -5.72
C PRO A 152 8.03 -7.75 -4.29
N THR A 153 7.05 -7.72 -3.36
CA THR A 153 7.22 -8.11 -1.94
C THR A 153 6.05 -8.96 -1.44
N HIS A 154 5.30 -9.59 -2.34
CA HIS A 154 4.15 -10.39 -1.94
C HIS A 154 4.58 -11.74 -1.32
N PRO A 155 3.79 -12.30 -0.38
CA PRO A 155 4.17 -13.50 0.38
C PRO A 155 4.30 -14.80 -0.44
N ASN A 156 3.87 -14.79 -1.70
CA ASN A 156 3.94 -15.97 -2.58
C ASN A 156 5.25 -16.05 -3.38
N LEU A 157 6.17 -15.10 -3.19
CA LEU A 157 7.51 -15.19 -3.79
C LEU A 157 8.30 -16.31 -3.13
N SER A 158 8.85 -17.21 -3.94
CA SER A 158 9.80 -18.21 -3.47
C SER A 158 11.18 -17.58 -3.22
N GLU A 159 12.02 -18.26 -2.47
CA GLU A 159 13.42 -17.85 -2.27
C GLU A 159 14.19 -17.71 -3.60
N LYS A 160 13.88 -18.57 -4.57
CA LYS A 160 14.44 -18.51 -5.92
C LYS A 160 14.01 -17.24 -6.66
N ASP A 161 12.73 -16.85 -6.53
CA ASP A 161 12.23 -15.62 -7.13
C ASP A 161 12.91 -14.39 -6.53
N VAL A 162 13.03 -14.33 -5.21
CA VAL A 162 13.70 -13.23 -4.51
C VAL A 162 15.16 -13.13 -4.94
N THR A 163 15.89 -14.24 -5.00
CA THR A 163 17.28 -14.29 -5.48
C THR A 163 17.40 -13.81 -6.92
N ARG A 164 16.48 -14.25 -7.80
CA ARG A 164 16.44 -13.83 -9.19
C ARG A 164 16.16 -12.33 -9.35
N ILE A 165 15.22 -11.78 -8.58
CA ILE A 165 14.94 -10.34 -8.58
C ILE A 165 16.18 -9.55 -8.18
N ILE A 166 16.85 -9.93 -7.08
CA ILE A 166 18.07 -9.27 -6.61
C ILE A 166 19.17 -9.30 -7.67
N SER A 167 19.43 -10.48 -8.25
CA SER A 167 20.46 -10.67 -9.26
C SER A 167 20.22 -9.80 -10.50
N LEU A 168 18.98 -9.74 -10.99
CA LEU A 168 18.64 -8.95 -12.17
C LEU A 168 18.66 -7.45 -11.88
N VAL A 169 18.19 -7.02 -10.70
CA VAL A 169 18.27 -5.63 -10.26
C VAL A 169 19.73 -5.19 -10.21
N ASN A 170 20.60 -5.93 -9.54
CA ASN A 170 22.04 -5.61 -9.44
C ASN A 170 22.71 -5.61 -10.81
N LYS A 171 22.40 -6.60 -11.68
CA LYS A 171 22.91 -6.64 -13.04
C LYS A 171 22.57 -5.36 -13.83
N PHE A 172 21.30 -4.94 -13.80
CA PHE A 172 20.86 -3.79 -14.59
C PHE A 172 21.30 -2.45 -14.03
N ILE A 173 21.55 -2.38 -12.71
CA ILE A 173 22.13 -1.18 -12.08
C ILE A 173 23.59 -1.00 -12.48
N ARG A 174 24.40 -2.07 -12.50
CA ARG A 174 25.83 -2.01 -12.88
C ARG A 174 26.05 -1.67 -14.37
N MET A 175 25.05 -1.89 -15.21
CA MET A 175 25.10 -1.61 -16.66
C MET A 175 24.77 -0.15 -16.98
N ASN A 176 24.36 0.65 -16.01
CA ASN A 176 23.96 2.04 -16.13
C ASN A 176 24.81 2.97 -15.23
#